data_a6958a76627ec5676355ca777bf7a100
#
_entry.id   a6958a76627ec5676355ca777bf7a100
#
_cell.length_a   1.000
_cell.length_b   1.000
_cell.length_c   1.000
_cell.angle_alpha   90.00
_cell.angle_beta   90.00
_cell.angle_gamma   90.00
#
_symmetry.space_group_name_H-M   'P 1'
#
loop_
_entity.id
_entity.type
_entity.pdbx_description
1 polymer ?
#
loop_
_entity_poly.entity_id
_entity_poly.type
_entity_poly.pdbx_seq_one_letter_code
_entity_poly.pdbx_strand_id
1 'polypeptide(L)'
;MREDAACALEEMFAACKEEIGVTLTSVSGYRSYSKQSTIYNNKLKRVGGSREKADEYVARPGASEHQLGLAMDVGQKSTTNLTASFGNTRGGAWVRENCWRFGFILRYQEGWEDITGYQYEPWHVRYVGKENAALIQEANVPLETYLVDIRGQTLLDIVTGKIIED
;
A
#
# COMPACT_ATOMS: atom_id res chain seq x y z
N MET A 1 -11.21 -5.73 -5.57
CA MET A 1 -9.81 -5.68 -6.03
C MET A 1 -9.74 -6.16 -7.48
N ARG A 2 -8.64 -5.91 -8.16
CA ARG A 2 -8.32 -6.61 -9.41
C ARG A 2 -8.05 -8.08 -9.11
N GLU A 3 -8.28 -8.95 -10.08
CA GLU A 3 -8.21 -10.40 -9.88
C GLU A 3 -6.82 -10.88 -9.45
N ASP A 4 -5.79 -10.42 -10.16
CA ASP A 4 -4.38 -10.71 -9.86
C ASP A 4 -3.98 -10.34 -8.40
N ALA A 5 -4.38 -9.14 -7.98
CA ALA A 5 -4.13 -8.68 -6.62
C ALA A 5 -4.98 -9.44 -5.57
N ALA A 6 -6.18 -9.90 -5.93
CA ALA A 6 -7.02 -10.68 -5.03
C ALA A 6 -6.45 -12.08 -4.79
N CYS A 7 -6.04 -12.79 -5.85
CA CYS A 7 -5.38 -14.09 -5.72
C CYS A 7 -4.11 -14.01 -4.87
N ALA A 8 -3.27 -12.99 -5.12
CA ALA A 8 -2.05 -12.76 -4.32
C ALA A 8 -2.35 -12.45 -2.84
N LEU A 9 -3.46 -11.75 -2.56
CA LEU A 9 -3.90 -11.46 -1.19
C LEU A 9 -4.35 -12.74 -0.46
N GLU A 10 -5.06 -13.61 -1.16
CA GLU A 10 -5.48 -14.92 -0.61
C GLU A 10 -4.28 -15.79 -0.27
N GLU A 11 -3.27 -15.86 -1.18
CA GLU A 11 -1.99 -16.53 -0.91
C GLU A 11 -1.30 -15.96 0.34
N MET A 12 -1.21 -14.63 0.45
CA MET A 12 -0.63 -13.94 1.61
C MET A 12 -1.36 -14.28 2.92
N PHE A 13 -2.68 -14.29 2.91
CA PHE A 13 -3.48 -14.62 4.10
C PHE A 13 -3.31 -16.08 4.52
N ALA A 14 -3.27 -17.00 3.55
CA ALA A 14 -3.03 -18.41 3.79
C ALA A 14 -1.66 -18.65 4.42
N ALA A 15 -0.60 -18.05 3.85
CA ALA A 15 0.77 -18.15 4.36
C ALA A 15 0.90 -17.60 5.80
N CYS A 16 0.32 -16.44 6.08
CA CYS A 16 0.33 -15.89 7.45
C CYS A 16 -0.35 -16.85 8.45
N LYS A 17 -1.46 -17.45 8.05
CA LYS A 17 -2.15 -18.43 8.87
C LYS A 17 -1.33 -19.69 9.11
N GLU A 18 -0.65 -20.19 8.08
CA GLU A 18 0.20 -21.37 8.14
C GLU A 18 1.46 -21.13 8.97
N GLU A 19 2.17 -20.03 8.70
CA GLU A 19 3.49 -19.76 9.28
C GLU A 19 3.43 -19.32 10.75
N ILE A 20 2.44 -18.50 11.12
CA ILE A 20 2.35 -17.94 12.47
C ILE A 20 1.01 -18.14 13.18
N GLY A 21 0.06 -18.86 12.56
CA GLY A 21 -1.25 -19.14 13.15
C GLY A 21 -2.20 -17.92 13.24
N VAL A 22 -1.85 -16.78 12.61
CA VAL A 22 -2.66 -15.56 12.64
C VAL A 22 -3.58 -15.50 11.42
N THR A 23 -4.88 -15.27 11.66
CA THR A 23 -5.83 -15.03 10.58
C THR A 23 -5.91 -13.54 10.28
N LEU A 24 -5.39 -13.15 9.10
CA LEU A 24 -5.57 -11.81 8.56
C LEU A 24 -7.01 -11.60 8.06
N THR A 25 -7.43 -10.35 7.97
CA THR A 25 -8.78 -9.96 7.56
C THR A 25 -8.71 -8.77 6.61
N SER A 26 -9.46 -8.83 5.51
CA SER A 26 -9.70 -7.68 4.64
C SER A 26 -10.62 -6.68 5.34
N VAL A 27 -10.16 -5.45 5.52
CA VAL A 27 -10.92 -4.38 6.18
C VAL A 27 -11.52 -3.43 5.15
N SER A 28 -10.71 -2.98 4.18
CA SER A 28 -11.17 -2.08 3.12
C SER A 28 -10.38 -2.35 1.83
N GLY A 29 -11.08 -2.70 0.78
CA GLY A 29 -10.51 -2.93 -0.55
C GLY A 29 -10.86 -1.83 -1.53
N TYR A 30 -11.49 -2.18 -2.68
CA TYR A 30 -11.90 -1.21 -3.68
C TYR A 30 -12.82 -0.11 -3.11
N ARG A 31 -12.51 1.12 -3.46
CA ARG A 31 -13.35 2.29 -3.15
C ARG A 31 -13.67 3.09 -4.41
N SER A 32 -14.95 3.31 -4.67
CA SER A 32 -15.36 4.21 -5.75
C SER A 32 -15.04 5.67 -5.42
N TYR A 33 -15.01 6.52 -6.45
CA TYR A 33 -14.85 7.97 -6.27
C TYR A 33 -15.85 8.56 -5.26
N SER A 34 -17.13 8.19 -5.37
CA SER A 34 -18.18 8.68 -4.46
C SER A 34 -17.96 8.22 -3.01
N LYS A 35 -17.52 6.97 -2.82
CA LYS A 35 -17.18 6.47 -1.49
C LYS A 35 -15.99 7.21 -0.90
N GLN A 36 -14.94 7.43 -1.69
CA GLN A 36 -13.77 8.20 -1.26
C GLN A 36 -14.14 9.65 -0.92
N SER A 37 -15.02 10.28 -1.71
CA SER A 37 -15.52 11.62 -1.43
C SER A 37 -16.24 11.70 -0.07
N THR A 38 -17.05 10.70 0.24
CA THR A 38 -17.73 10.61 1.55
C THR A 38 -16.71 10.48 2.69
N ILE A 39 -15.71 9.61 2.54
CA ILE A 39 -14.65 9.40 3.56
C ILE A 39 -13.85 10.69 3.77
N TYR A 40 -13.41 11.33 2.68
CA TYR A 40 -12.65 12.57 2.73
C TYR A 40 -13.41 13.71 3.40
N ASN A 41 -14.67 13.92 3.02
CA ASN A 41 -15.52 14.95 3.61
C ASN A 41 -15.78 14.70 5.11
N ASN A 42 -15.91 13.43 5.54
CA ASN A 42 -16.04 13.08 6.94
C ASN A 42 -14.74 13.37 7.71
N LYS A 43 -13.58 13.08 7.12
CA LYS A 43 -12.29 13.44 7.73
C LYS A 43 -12.13 14.94 7.83
N LEU A 44 -12.45 15.68 6.75
CA LEU A 44 -12.38 17.14 6.71
C LEU A 44 -13.20 17.78 7.83
N LYS A 45 -14.43 17.29 8.07
CA LYS A 45 -15.25 17.75 9.20
C LYS A 45 -14.57 17.48 10.57
N ARG A 46 -13.96 16.30 10.74
CA ARG A 46 -13.30 15.92 12.00
C ARG A 46 -12.08 16.76 12.31
N VAL A 47 -11.37 17.27 11.29
CA VAL A 47 -10.19 18.12 11.45
C VAL A 47 -10.51 19.62 11.35
N GLY A 48 -11.78 20.01 11.55
CA GLY A 48 -12.20 21.40 11.59
C GLY A 48 -12.14 22.12 10.24
N GLY A 49 -12.24 21.38 9.12
CA GLY A 49 -12.21 21.93 7.76
C GLY A 49 -10.79 22.13 7.18
N SER A 50 -9.73 21.77 7.91
CA SER A 50 -8.35 21.86 7.40
C SER A 50 -8.09 20.77 6.37
N ARG A 51 -7.85 21.19 5.10
CA ARG A 51 -7.47 20.27 4.02
C ARG A 51 -6.10 19.66 4.25
N GLU A 52 -5.13 20.46 4.70
CA GLU A 52 -3.77 20.00 5.02
C GLU A 52 -3.82 18.82 5.99
N LYS A 53 -4.53 18.98 7.12
CA LYS A 53 -4.70 17.92 8.12
C LYS A 53 -5.52 16.73 7.61
N ALA A 54 -6.44 16.93 6.68
CA ALA A 54 -7.20 15.82 6.11
C ALA A 54 -6.34 14.99 5.16
N ASP A 55 -5.55 15.66 4.32
CA ASP A 55 -4.69 15.06 3.30
C ASP A 55 -3.60 14.14 3.89
N GLU A 56 -3.12 14.42 5.12
CA GLU A 56 -2.16 13.56 5.84
C GLU A 56 -2.68 12.13 6.12
N TYR A 57 -3.99 11.94 6.12
CA TYR A 57 -4.61 10.66 6.51
C TYR A 57 -5.52 10.05 5.46
N VAL A 58 -6.06 10.86 4.56
CA VAL A 58 -7.08 10.41 3.62
C VAL A 58 -6.85 11.03 2.26
N ALA A 59 -6.60 10.20 1.27
CA ALA A 59 -6.46 10.64 -0.12
C ALA A 59 -7.72 11.38 -0.61
N ARG A 60 -7.51 12.43 -1.39
CA ARG A 60 -8.59 13.15 -2.08
C ARG A 60 -9.33 12.21 -3.04
N PRO A 61 -10.62 12.47 -3.32
CA PRO A 61 -11.36 11.73 -4.32
C PRO A 61 -10.63 11.76 -5.68
N GLY A 62 -10.42 10.60 -6.27
CA GLY A 62 -9.64 10.44 -7.51
C GLY A 62 -8.14 10.15 -7.31
N ALA A 63 -7.58 10.39 -6.11
CA ALA A 63 -6.17 10.15 -5.79
C ALA A 63 -5.94 8.90 -4.92
N SER A 64 -6.99 8.20 -4.48
CA SER A 64 -6.85 7.02 -3.64
C SER A 64 -6.45 5.79 -4.44
N GLU A 65 -5.42 5.07 -4.00
CA GLU A 65 -4.99 3.79 -4.58
C GLU A 65 -6.05 2.69 -4.51
N HIS A 66 -6.96 2.77 -3.54
CA HIS A 66 -8.12 1.87 -3.46
C HIS A 66 -9.04 1.96 -4.69
N GLN A 67 -9.04 3.09 -5.39
CA GLN A 67 -9.82 3.28 -6.61
C GLN A 67 -9.24 2.50 -7.81
N LEU A 68 -7.96 2.14 -7.76
CA LEU A 68 -7.31 1.29 -8.76
C LEU A 68 -7.64 -0.19 -8.58
N GLY A 69 -8.17 -0.58 -7.41
CA GLY A 69 -8.38 -1.98 -7.05
C GLY A 69 -7.09 -2.74 -6.74
N LEU A 70 -6.00 -2.02 -6.43
CA LEU A 70 -4.67 -2.58 -6.15
C LEU A 70 -4.23 -2.40 -4.69
N ALA A 71 -5.03 -1.74 -3.85
CA ALA A 71 -4.76 -1.56 -2.43
C ALA A 71 -5.75 -2.32 -1.56
N MET A 72 -5.26 -2.75 -0.39
CA MET A 72 -6.06 -3.38 0.65
C MET A 72 -5.62 -2.88 2.02
N ASP A 73 -6.58 -2.44 2.81
CA ASP A 73 -6.36 -2.27 4.24
C ASP A 73 -6.60 -3.61 4.93
N VAL A 74 -5.55 -4.12 5.59
CA VAL A 74 -5.56 -5.42 6.27
C VAL A 74 -5.60 -5.25 7.78
N GLY A 75 -6.26 -6.18 8.44
CA GLY A 75 -6.30 -6.33 9.89
C GLY A 75 -6.06 -7.77 10.29
N GLN A 76 -6.18 -8.05 11.56
CA GLN A 76 -6.29 -9.43 12.05
C GLN A 76 -7.61 -9.59 12.82
N LYS A 77 -8.09 -10.83 12.95
CA LYS A 77 -9.42 -11.12 13.51
C LYS A 77 -9.70 -10.42 14.86
N SER A 78 -8.69 -10.20 15.67
CA SER A 78 -8.81 -9.52 16.97
C SER A 78 -8.69 -7.98 16.88
N THR A 79 -8.23 -7.42 15.74
CA THR A 79 -7.94 -6.00 15.58
C THR A 79 -8.18 -5.57 14.15
N THR A 80 -9.38 -5.07 13.88
CA THR A 80 -9.78 -4.53 12.57
C THR A 80 -9.76 -2.99 12.54
N ASN A 81 -9.35 -2.36 13.62
CA ASN A 81 -9.17 -0.92 13.66
C ASN A 81 -7.92 -0.53 12.88
N LEU A 82 -8.08 0.37 11.93
CA LEU A 82 -6.98 0.92 11.12
C LEU A 82 -6.23 1.98 11.94
N THR A 83 -5.31 1.50 12.78
CA THR A 83 -4.46 2.33 13.65
C THR A 83 -3.03 1.82 13.64
N ALA A 84 -2.07 2.69 13.94
CA ALA A 84 -0.64 2.32 13.99
C ALA A 84 -0.35 1.12 14.91
N SER A 85 -1.21 0.86 15.90
CA SER A 85 -1.08 -0.31 16.78
C SER A 85 -1.17 -1.66 16.06
N PHE A 86 -1.77 -1.72 14.86
CA PHE A 86 -1.74 -2.94 14.04
C PHE A 86 -0.30 -3.36 13.73
N GLY A 87 0.60 -2.42 13.45
CA GLY A 87 2.02 -2.70 13.17
C GLY A 87 2.74 -3.43 14.31
N ASN A 88 2.27 -3.26 15.55
CA ASN A 88 2.83 -3.91 16.74
C ASN A 88 2.21 -5.29 17.02
N THR A 89 1.22 -5.71 16.25
CA THR A 89 0.64 -7.05 16.38
C THR A 89 1.50 -8.09 15.65
N ARG A 90 1.34 -9.37 16.00
CA ARG A 90 2.02 -10.47 15.28
C ARG A 90 1.68 -10.48 13.78
N GLY A 91 0.40 -10.22 13.43
CA GLY A 91 -0.03 -10.15 12.04
C GLY A 91 0.55 -8.96 11.30
N GLY A 92 0.56 -7.77 11.92
CA GLY A 92 1.13 -6.56 11.32
C GLY A 92 2.64 -6.65 11.09
N ALA A 93 3.38 -7.19 12.08
CA ALA A 93 4.82 -7.44 11.95
C ALA A 93 5.10 -8.42 10.80
N TRP A 94 4.35 -9.53 10.74
CA TRP A 94 4.48 -10.50 9.66
C TRP A 94 4.16 -9.90 8.28
N VAL A 95 3.10 -9.08 8.16
CA VAL A 95 2.76 -8.39 6.92
C VAL A 95 3.91 -7.49 6.46
N ARG A 96 4.46 -6.66 7.36
CA ARG A 96 5.60 -5.78 7.05
C ARG A 96 6.81 -6.56 6.51
N GLU A 97 7.10 -7.73 7.07
CA GLU A 97 8.27 -8.52 6.73
C GLU A 97 8.07 -9.42 5.49
N ASN A 98 6.82 -9.76 5.17
CA ASN A 98 6.53 -10.83 4.21
C ASN A 98 5.62 -10.44 3.04
N CYS A 99 4.93 -9.31 3.05
CA CYS A 99 3.95 -8.98 2.01
C CYS A 99 4.58 -8.92 0.60
N TRP A 100 5.85 -8.56 0.49
CA TRP A 100 6.60 -8.50 -0.76
C TRP A 100 6.68 -9.86 -1.48
N ARG A 101 6.71 -10.96 -0.76
CA ARG A 101 6.71 -12.34 -1.31
C ARG A 101 5.49 -12.62 -2.17
N PHE A 102 4.41 -11.89 -1.94
CA PHE A 102 3.12 -12.00 -2.61
C PHE A 102 2.84 -10.84 -3.57
N GLY A 103 3.85 -10.00 -3.83
CA GLY A 103 3.71 -8.88 -4.75
C GLY A 103 3.10 -7.62 -4.13
N PHE A 104 2.98 -7.56 -2.81
CA PHE A 104 2.55 -6.37 -2.09
C PHE A 104 3.72 -5.62 -1.46
N ILE A 105 3.56 -4.33 -1.27
CA ILE A 105 4.45 -3.50 -0.46
C ILE A 105 3.65 -2.90 0.70
N LEU A 106 4.31 -2.70 1.84
CA LEU A 106 3.80 -1.82 2.87
C LEU A 106 3.98 -0.38 2.38
N ARG A 107 2.86 0.26 2.04
CA ARG A 107 2.87 1.46 1.20
C ARG A 107 3.37 2.71 1.91
N TYR A 108 3.01 2.88 3.16
CA TYR A 108 3.27 4.07 3.96
C TYR A 108 4.02 3.67 5.23
N GLN A 109 5.34 3.55 5.13
CA GLN A 109 6.21 3.18 6.24
C GLN A 109 6.59 4.40 7.08
N GLU A 110 6.95 4.17 8.33
CA GLU A 110 7.43 5.19 9.24
C GLU A 110 8.73 5.81 8.69
N GLY A 111 8.79 7.15 8.69
CA GLY A 111 9.92 7.91 8.15
C GLY A 111 9.83 8.22 6.65
N TRP A 112 8.74 7.84 5.97
CA TRP A 112 8.52 8.13 4.55
C TRP A 112 7.49 9.23 4.29
N GLU A 113 6.99 9.88 5.33
CA GLU A 113 5.90 10.85 5.29
C GLU A 113 6.20 12.03 4.35
N ASP A 114 7.43 12.54 4.35
CA ASP A 114 7.87 13.66 3.49
C ASP A 114 7.86 13.30 1.98
N ILE A 115 7.97 12.01 1.65
CA ILE A 115 7.98 11.53 0.26
C ILE A 115 6.57 11.10 -0.17
N THR A 116 5.90 10.34 0.68
CA THR A 116 4.58 9.77 0.37
C THR A 116 3.43 10.74 0.58
N GLY A 117 3.62 11.73 1.48
CA GLY A 117 2.59 12.67 1.93
C GLY A 117 1.57 12.09 2.91
N TYR A 118 1.76 10.83 3.38
CA TYR A 118 0.84 10.13 4.28
C TYR A 118 1.55 9.71 5.56
N GLN A 119 0.79 9.67 6.65
CA GLN A 119 1.22 9.12 7.93
C GLN A 119 1.49 7.62 7.82
N TYR A 120 2.22 7.07 8.80
CA TYR A 120 2.46 5.63 8.91
C TYR A 120 1.15 4.82 8.94
N GLU A 121 0.97 3.93 7.99
CA GLU A 121 -0.21 3.07 7.85
C GLU A 121 0.19 1.58 7.72
N PRO A 122 0.47 0.89 8.83
CA PRO A 122 0.93 -0.51 8.80
C PRO A 122 -0.11 -1.49 8.24
N TRP A 123 -1.34 -1.07 8.07
CA TRP A 123 -2.44 -1.85 7.49
C TRP A 123 -2.54 -1.73 5.97
N HIS A 124 -1.99 -0.67 5.37
CA HIS A 124 -2.18 -0.35 3.96
C HIS A 124 -1.14 -1.05 3.10
N VAL A 125 -1.57 -2.09 2.37
CA VAL A 125 -0.73 -2.81 1.41
C VAL A 125 -1.12 -2.48 -0.02
N ARG A 126 -0.12 -2.28 -0.88
CA ARG A 126 -0.28 -1.99 -2.30
C ARG A 126 0.32 -3.10 -3.15
N TYR A 127 -0.48 -3.65 -4.07
CA TYR A 127 -0.02 -4.63 -5.05
C TYR A 127 0.76 -3.95 -6.17
N VAL A 128 1.96 -4.43 -6.45
CA VAL A 128 2.87 -3.93 -7.49
C VAL A 128 3.46 -5.09 -8.33
N GLY A 129 3.06 -6.34 -8.05
CA GLY A 129 3.64 -7.55 -8.64
C GLY A 129 4.88 -8.04 -7.90
N LYS A 130 5.16 -9.35 -7.98
CA LYS A 130 6.21 -10.02 -7.17
C LYS A 130 7.61 -9.44 -7.46
N GLU A 131 7.94 -9.20 -8.71
CA GLU A 131 9.26 -8.65 -9.10
C GLU A 131 9.50 -7.26 -8.53
N ASN A 132 8.56 -6.32 -8.78
CA ASN A 132 8.68 -4.97 -8.26
C ASN A 132 8.67 -4.92 -6.73
N ALA A 133 7.84 -5.76 -6.09
CA ALA A 133 7.77 -5.82 -4.63
C ALA A 133 9.10 -6.28 -4.02
N ALA A 134 9.77 -7.27 -4.63
CA ALA A 134 11.07 -7.75 -4.19
C ALA A 134 12.15 -6.66 -4.33
N LEU A 135 12.19 -5.95 -5.46
CA LEU A 135 13.15 -4.87 -5.70
C LEU A 135 12.93 -3.68 -4.74
N ILE A 136 11.67 -3.29 -4.50
CA ILE A 136 11.32 -2.23 -3.56
C ILE A 136 11.70 -2.62 -2.13
N GLN A 137 11.47 -3.88 -1.74
CA GLN A 137 11.85 -4.42 -0.44
C GLN A 137 13.37 -4.43 -0.25
N GLU A 138 14.12 -4.88 -1.27
CA GLU A 138 15.58 -4.91 -1.23
C GLU A 138 16.19 -3.50 -1.16
N ALA A 139 15.68 -2.58 -1.98
CA ALA A 139 16.13 -1.18 -1.99
C ALA A 139 15.66 -0.41 -0.74
N ASN A 140 14.62 -0.87 -0.07
CA ASN A 140 13.98 -0.21 1.07
C ASN A 140 13.65 1.27 0.80
N VAL A 141 12.94 1.52 -0.30
CA VAL A 141 12.54 2.86 -0.74
C VAL A 141 11.02 2.96 -0.94
N PRO A 142 10.43 4.16 -0.84
CA PRO A 142 9.03 4.38 -1.22
C PRO A 142 8.78 4.08 -2.70
N LEU A 143 7.54 3.75 -3.05
CA LEU A 143 7.13 3.50 -4.44
C LEU A 143 7.42 4.68 -5.36
N GLU A 144 7.30 5.91 -4.88
CA GLU A 144 7.60 7.15 -5.60
C GLU A 144 9.07 7.17 -6.06
N THR A 145 9.98 6.88 -5.15
CA THR A 145 11.43 6.83 -5.44
C THR A 145 11.74 5.73 -6.44
N TYR A 146 11.22 4.52 -6.21
CA TYR A 146 11.40 3.40 -7.13
C TYR A 146 10.93 3.70 -8.55
N LEU A 147 9.77 4.36 -8.71
CA LEU A 147 9.24 4.73 -10.02
C LEU A 147 10.07 5.82 -10.71
N VAL A 148 10.70 6.71 -9.97
CA VAL A 148 11.63 7.71 -10.53
C VAL A 148 12.89 7.03 -11.04
N ASP A 149 13.44 6.09 -10.30
CA ASP A 149 14.64 5.34 -10.68
C ASP A 149 14.42 4.51 -11.94
N ILE A 150 13.29 3.80 -12.05
CA ILE A 150 12.93 3.06 -13.28
C ILE A 150 12.81 4.01 -14.48
N ARG A 151 12.12 5.14 -14.33
CA ARG A 151 11.97 6.12 -15.43
C ARG A 151 13.32 6.71 -15.84
N GLY A 152 14.16 7.00 -14.86
CA GLY A 152 15.53 7.48 -15.10
C GLY A 152 16.35 6.47 -15.89
N GLN A 153 16.28 5.18 -15.53
CA GLN A 153 16.96 4.11 -16.25
C GLN A 153 16.41 3.95 -17.68
N THR A 154 15.09 3.94 -17.85
CA THR A 154 14.44 3.84 -19.17
C THR A 154 14.88 5.01 -20.08
N LEU A 155 14.90 6.25 -19.57
CA LEU A 155 15.37 7.40 -20.35
C LEU A 155 16.85 7.28 -20.71
N LEU A 156 17.68 6.79 -19.79
CA LEU A 156 19.11 6.57 -20.05
C LEU A 156 19.32 5.51 -21.13
N ASP A 157 18.58 4.42 -21.08
CA ASP A 157 18.65 3.32 -22.05
C ASP A 157 18.20 3.79 -23.45
N ILE A 158 17.16 4.62 -23.53
CA ILE A 158 16.75 5.27 -24.79
C ILE A 158 17.85 6.16 -25.33
N VAL A 159 18.43 7.05 -24.51
CA VAL A 159 19.45 8.02 -24.95
C VAL A 159 20.77 7.34 -25.31
N THR A 160 21.12 6.25 -24.62
CA THR A 160 22.35 5.49 -24.88
C THR A 160 22.22 4.42 -25.98
N GLY A 161 21.03 4.29 -26.59
CA GLY A 161 20.78 3.33 -27.64
C GLY A 161 20.71 1.87 -27.16
N LYS A 162 20.56 1.64 -25.86
CA LYS A 162 20.28 0.34 -25.28
C LYS A 162 18.78 0.01 -25.31
N ILE A 163 18.10 0.43 -26.39
CA ILE A 163 16.71 0.01 -26.60
C ILE A 163 16.77 -1.47 -26.96
N ILE A 164 16.14 -2.28 -26.15
CA ILE A 164 15.83 -3.67 -26.49
C ILE A 164 14.77 -3.57 -27.59
N GLU A 165 15.15 -3.91 -28.82
CA GLU A 165 14.18 -4.20 -29.87
C GLU A 165 13.51 -5.51 -29.49
N ASP A 166 12.20 -5.47 -29.21
CA ASP A 166 11.34 -6.65 -29.13
C ASP A 166 11.07 -7.24 -30.50
#